data_847a87babea515bf93186055d5991c82
#
_entry.id   847a87babea515bf93186055d5991c82
#
_cell.length_a   1.000
_cell.length_b   1.000
_cell.length_c   1.000
_cell.angle_alpha   90.00
_cell.angle_beta   90.00
_cell.angle_gamma   90.00
#
_symmetry.space_group_name_H-M   'P 1'
#
loop_
_entity.id
_entity.type
_entity.pdbx_description
1 polymer ?
#
loop_
_entity_poly.entity_id
_entity_poly.type
_entity_poly.pdbx_seq_one_letter_code
_entity_poly.pdbx_strand_id
1 'polypeptide(L)'
;MYDKLAGMTGTASTEADEFSEIYGLNIVSIPTNKPRARKDLPDSVYKTVNGKYNAVIEQVAECHAKGQPVLVGTVSVEKSEALSKLLKKRGIEHNVLNAKQHEREAEIVAQAGKQGAVTIATNMAGRGTDIMLGGNAEFMAKAQMRKEHFCENLLSPEKPQDADPAAVEMLLAEANGHGDTEDANILAARKRFEELYAQYKPAVEAEAEEVRAAGGLFIIGTERHESRRIDNQLRGRAGRQGDPGASRFYLSLEDDLMRLFGGDRVSSLMDTLKIDEDTPIENRMITNTLESAQKKLEGRNFEIRKNVLKYDDVMNQQREIIYGQRRKVLDGEDISAEMHNMLRENIDSSCSQFLAGDVKDDWDFGALRRHYLGWLTTEEDLHYTVADFDDISRKGIADQLYDRGMKILADKEQRYGTPIMRELERICLLKCVDRMWMDHIDNMDQLRQGIALRGYGQKDPVVEYRIEGFDMFDQMVDSIRESSIKMLLTIEVRGAGTAAPKREQVAKPTGEGFVPGNGAPGAKGAPKGQPIRVIKIGRNDPCPCGSGLKWKKCTCAQYHPNGSDGGEQ
;
A
#
# COMPACT_ATOMS: atom_id res chain seq x y z
N MET A 1 -13.94 -7.60 2.96
CA MET A 1 -12.92 -8.67 3.06
C MET A 1 -13.02 -9.40 4.41
N TYR A 2 -13.30 -8.73 5.51
CA TYR A 2 -13.52 -9.32 6.84
C TYR A 2 -14.85 -8.86 7.42
N ASP A 3 -15.61 -9.77 8.01
CA ASP A 3 -16.91 -9.46 8.65
C ASP A 3 -16.75 -8.65 9.93
N LYS A 4 -15.60 -8.79 10.59
CA LYS A 4 -15.26 -8.06 11.81
C LYS A 4 -13.85 -7.48 11.70
N LEU A 5 -13.73 -6.20 11.99
CA LEU A 5 -12.47 -5.48 12.04
C LEU A 5 -12.32 -4.86 13.42
N ALA A 6 -11.17 -5.08 14.07
CA ALA A 6 -10.83 -4.47 15.35
C ALA A 6 -9.33 -4.16 15.38
N GLY A 7 -8.95 -3.22 16.24
CA GLY A 7 -7.55 -2.84 16.42
C GLY A 7 -7.32 -2.25 17.80
N MET A 8 -6.06 -2.21 18.23
CA MET A 8 -5.65 -1.59 19.48
C MET A 8 -4.50 -0.62 19.25
N THR A 9 -4.63 0.57 19.81
CA THR A 9 -3.57 1.60 19.77
C THR A 9 -3.74 2.57 20.95
N GLY A 10 -2.64 3.15 21.42
CA GLY A 10 -2.67 4.17 22.47
C GLY A 10 -3.06 5.58 21.98
N THR A 11 -3.32 5.77 20.68
CA THR A 11 -3.49 7.11 20.08
C THR A 11 -4.70 7.23 19.16
N ALA A 12 -5.70 6.35 19.27
CA ALA A 12 -6.88 6.37 18.41
C ALA A 12 -7.81 7.56 18.65
N SER A 13 -7.87 8.08 19.87
CA SER A 13 -8.83 9.10 20.28
C SER A 13 -8.72 10.42 19.50
N THR A 14 -7.54 10.73 18.95
CA THR A 14 -7.33 11.95 18.12
C THR A 14 -7.99 11.85 16.75
N GLU A 15 -8.28 10.64 16.28
CA GLU A 15 -8.84 10.31 14.96
C GLU A 15 -10.21 9.62 15.09
N ALA A 16 -10.93 9.87 16.20
CA ALA A 16 -12.19 9.17 16.49
C ALA A 16 -13.24 9.38 15.41
N ASP A 17 -13.36 10.59 14.89
CA ASP A 17 -14.32 10.94 13.84
C ASP A 17 -14.02 10.16 12.55
N GLU A 18 -12.74 10.04 12.18
CA GLU A 18 -12.32 9.27 11.00
C GLU A 18 -12.61 7.78 11.15
N PHE A 19 -12.33 7.17 12.30
CA PHE A 19 -12.66 5.77 12.56
C PHE A 19 -14.17 5.51 12.49
N SER A 20 -14.99 6.42 13.01
CA SER A 20 -16.43 6.31 12.97
C SER A 20 -17.00 6.50 11.57
N GLU A 21 -16.60 7.57 10.86
CA GLU A 21 -17.20 7.92 9.56
C GLU A 21 -16.75 7.03 8.40
N ILE A 22 -15.48 6.58 8.41
CA ILE A 22 -14.93 5.79 7.31
C ILE A 22 -15.08 4.29 7.54
N TYR A 23 -14.77 3.84 8.76
CA TYR A 23 -14.69 2.41 9.06
C TYR A 23 -15.86 1.89 9.89
N GLY A 24 -16.77 2.76 10.35
CA GLY A 24 -17.87 2.40 11.24
C GLY A 24 -17.42 1.85 12.59
N LEU A 25 -16.19 2.21 13.03
CA LEU A 25 -15.58 1.69 14.25
C LEU A 25 -15.74 2.68 15.40
N ASN A 26 -16.22 2.18 16.54
CA ASN A 26 -16.27 2.94 17.78
C ASN A 26 -14.98 2.80 18.58
N ILE A 27 -14.50 3.91 19.14
CA ILE A 27 -13.31 3.92 19.99
C ILE A 27 -13.72 3.79 21.45
N VAL A 28 -13.13 2.79 22.12
CA VAL A 28 -13.28 2.57 23.56
C VAL A 28 -11.96 2.79 24.25
N SER A 29 -11.91 3.77 25.16
CA SER A 29 -10.71 4.05 25.97
C SER A 29 -10.66 3.12 27.18
N ILE A 30 -9.62 2.30 27.24
CA ILE A 30 -9.37 1.41 28.38
C ILE A 30 -8.39 2.11 29.32
N PRO A 31 -8.71 2.23 30.63
CA PRO A 31 -7.80 2.83 31.61
C PRO A 31 -6.47 2.09 31.67
N THR A 32 -5.39 2.82 31.93
CA THR A 32 -4.05 2.22 32.10
C THR A 32 -3.98 1.43 33.42
N ASN A 33 -3.25 0.29 33.41
CA ASN A 33 -3.05 -0.53 34.61
C ASN A 33 -2.34 0.25 35.74
N LYS A 34 -1.30 1.03 35.40
CA LYS A 34 -0.60 1.92 36.30
C LYS A 34 -0.82 3.39 35.90
N PRO A 35 -0.94 4.32 36.85
CA PRO A 35 -1.05 5.74 36.54
C PRO A 35 0.13 6.23 35.73
N ARG A 36 -0.13 7.14 34.78
CA ARG A 36 0.92 7.75 33.99
C ARG A 36 1.76 8.70 34.85
N ALA A 37 3.04 8.38 35.03
CA ALA A 37 4.00 9.20 35.80
C ALA A 37 4.76 10.22 34.92
N ARG A 38 4.68 10.08 33.55
CA ARG A 38 5.35 10.97 32.60
C ARG A 38 4.85 12.42 32.73
N LYS A 39 5.81 13.36 32.71
CA LYS A 39 5.55 14.80 32.71
C LYS A 39 5.68 15.34 31.27
N ASP A 40 4.60 15.82 30.70
CA ASP A 40 4.61 16.47 29.39
C ASP A 40 4.80 17.97 29.63
N LEU A 41 6.01 18.50 29.33
CA LEU A 41 6.37 19.89 29.52
C LEU A 41 5.81 20.77 28.40
N PRO A 42 5.58 22.09 28.63
CA PRO A 42 5.18 23.01 27.59
C PRO A 42 6.19 23.07 26.45
N ASP A 43 5.70 23.38 25.24
CA ASP A 43 6.54 23.57 24.08
C ASP A 43 7.42 24.83 24.27
N SER A 44 8.69 24.73 23.87
CA SER A 44 9.62 25.86 23.79
C SER A 44 9.74 26.30 22.34
N VAL A 45 9.35 27.56 22.06
CA VAL A 45 9.35 28.11 20.71
C VAL A 45 10.49 29.12 20.57
N TYR A 46 11.27 28.99 19.51
CA TYR A 46 12.41 29.82 19.17
C TYR A 46 12.15 30.57 17.87
N LYS A 47 12.83 31.71 17.71
CA LYS A 47 12.71 32.51 16.49
C LYS A 47 13.28 31.77 15.29
N THR A 48 14.48 31.18 15.41
CA THR A 48 15.24 30.54 14.33
C THR A 48 15.43 29.04 14.59
N VAL A 49 15.69 28.27 13.52
CA VAL A 49 16.07 26.86 13.60
C VAL A 49 17.40 26.69 14.36
N ASN A 50 18.33 27.64 14.22
CA ASN A 50 19.63 27.58 14.93
C ASN A 50 19.46 27.72 16.43
N GLY A 51 18.67 28.72 16.92
CA GLY A 51 18.36 28.86 18.33
C GLY A 51 17.69 27.64 18.92
N LYS A 52 16.73 27.06 18.18
CA LYS A 52 16.10 25.78 18.53
C LYS A 52 17.11 24.64 18.70
N TYR A 53 18.02 24.45 17.74
CA TYR A 53 19.01 23.37 17.83
C TYR A 53 20.03 23.59 18.95
N ASN A 54 20.44 24.85 19.24
CA ASN A 54 21.28 25.14 20.38
C ASN A 54 20.61 24.69 21.68
N ALA A 55 19.34 25.04 21.86
CA ALA A 55 18.59 24.66 23.05
C ALA A 55 18.38 23.14 23.18
N VAL A 56 18.12 22.45 22.05
CA VAL A 56 18.04 20.96 22.02
C VAL A 56 19.37 20.35 22.48
N ILE A 57 20.50 20.85 21.99
CA ILE A 57 21.83 20.33 22.34
C ILE A 57 22.14 20.57 23.81
N GLU A 58 21.78 21.74 24.36
CA GLU A 58 21.97 22.04 25.78
C GLU A 58 21.11 21.13 26.67
N GLN A 59 19.85 20.90 26.29
CA GLN A 59 18.99 19.95 27.01
C GLN A 59 19.51 18.51 26.96
N VAL A 60 20.01 18.07 25.79
CA VAL A 60 20.64 16.75 25.65
C VAL A 60 21.89 16.65 26.54
N ALA A 61 22.74 17.67 26.55
CA ALA A 61 23.94 17.70 27.38
C ALA A 61 23.61 17.66 28.89
N GLU A 62 22.59 18.40 29.31
CA GLU A 62 22.10 18.39 30.69
C GLU A 62 21.59 17.01 31.14
N CYS A 63 20.76 16.38 30.30
CA CYS A 63 20.25 15.05 30.58
C CYS A 63 21.37 14.00 30.60
N HIS A 64 22.26 14.04 29.62
CA HIS A 64 23.42 13.14 29.55
C HIS A 64 24.32 13.25 30.79
N ALA A 65 24.59 14.47 31.24
CA ALA A 65 25.37 14.70 32.46
C ALA A 65 24.70 14.16 33.74
N LYS A 66 23.36 14.12 33.76
CA LYS A 66 22.56 13.53 34.86
C LYS A 66 22.43 12.00 34.77
N GLY A 67 22.95 11.37 33.70
CA GLY A 67 22.72 9.96 33.42
C GLY A 67 21.31 9.63 32.91
N GLN A 68 20.53 10.65 32.54
CA GLN A 68 19.17 10.47 32.01
C GLN A 68 19.22 10.15 30.52
N PRO A 69 18.63 9.02 30.05
CA PRO A 69 18.56 8.70 28.62
C PRO A 69 17.64 9.67 27.86
N VAL A 70 18.04 10.01 26.63
CA VAL A 70 17.33 10.96 25.77
C VAL A 70 17.01 10.33 24.41
N LEU A 71 15.77 10.45 23.99
CA LEU A 71 15.35 10.13 22.64
C LEU A 71 14.92 11.42 21.93
N VAL A 72 15.65 11.80 20.88
CA VAL A 72 15.35 12.97 20.05
C VAL A 72 14.61 12.54 18.79
N GLY A 73 13.35 12.96 18.66
CA GLY A 73 12.53 12.74 17.47
C GLY A 73 12.71 13.85 16.44
N THR A 74 13.00 13.49 15.19
CA THR A 74 13.11 14.38 14.04
C THR A 74 12.13 13.99 12.95
N VAL A 75 11.68 14.96 12.14
CA VAL A 75 10.70 14.70 11.07
C VAL A 75 11.31 14.20 9.77
N SER A 76 12.61 14.39 9.55
CA SER A 76 13.30 13.92 8.34
C SER A 76 14.70 13.36 8.63
N VAL A 77 15.20 12.56 7.68
CA VAL A 77 16.57 12.01 7.73
C VAL A 77 17.61 13.11 7.72
N GLU A 78 17.42 14.13 6.87
CA GLU A 78 18.36 15.28 6.76
C GLU A 78 18.48 16.06 8.07
N LYS A 79 17.34 16.32 8.73
CA LYS A 79 17.32 16.99 10.05
C LYS A 79 18.00 16.15 11.12
N SER A 80 17.86 14.81 11.07
CA SER A 80 18.56 13.89 11.98
C SER A 80 20.06 13.90 11.78
N GLU A 81 20.53 13.91 10.53
CA GLU A 81 21.94 13.99 10.19
C GLU A 81 22.56 15.35 10.56
N ALA A 82 21.81 16.46 10.36
CA ALA A 82 22.25 17.79 10.77
C ALA A 82 22.43 17.88 12.29
N LEU A 83 21.47 17.41 13.06
CA LEU A 83 21.54 17.38 14.52
C LEU A 83 22.69 16.47 15.02
N SER A 84 22.86 15.31 14.38
CA SER A 84 23.99 14.41 14.68
C SER A 84 25.35 15.08 14.51
N LYS A 85 25.53 15.87 13.44
CA LYS A 85 26.78 16.63 13.22
C LYS A 85 27.01 17.66 14.33
N LEU A 86 25.97 18.30 14.82
CA LEU A 86 26.06 19.29 15.90
C LEU A 86 26.39 18.63 17.25
N LEU A 87 25.77 17.49 17.59
CA LEU A 87 26.08 16.73 18.82
C LEU A 87 27.51 16.18 18.79
N LYS A 88 28.00 15.69 17.65
CA LYS A 88 29.40 15.29 17.48
C LYS A 88 30.39 16.43 17.73
N LYS A 89 30.08 17.65 17.27
CA LYS A 89 30.92 18.83 17.56
C LYS A 89 30.97 19.17 19.04
N ARG A 90 29.94 18.84 19.80
CA ARG A 90 29.89 19.01 21.28
C ARG A 90 30.49 17.83 22.04
N GLY A 91 30.95 16.77 21.35
CA GLY A 91 31.56 15.59 21.96
C GLY A 91 30.55 14.65 22.64
N ILE A 92 29.25 14.76 22.32
CA ILE A 92 28.22 13.87 22.89
C ILE A 92 28.09 12.62 22.02
N GLU A 93 28.39 11.47 22.61
CA GLU A 93 28.17 10.17 21.95
C GLU A 93 26.68 9.90 21.78
N HIS A 94 26.29 9.48 20.59
CA HIS A 94 24.88 9.22 20.29
C HIS A 94 24.70 8.22 19.16
N ASN A 95 23.57 7.56 19.15
CA ASN A 95 23.13 6.69 18.07
C ASN A 95 22.13 7.42 17.17
N VAL A 96 22.20 7.14 15.85
CA VAL A 96 21.23 7.67 14.88
C VAL A 96 20.43 6.53 14.29
N LEU A 97 19.12 6.64 14.40
CA LEU A 97 18.16 5.67 13.92
C LEU A 97 17.35 6.28 12.77
N ASN A 98 17.65 5.90 11.56
CA ASN A 98 16.96 6.37 10.36
C ASN A 98 16.78 5.23 9.35
N ALA A 99 16.03 5.47 8.27
CA ALA A 99 15.74 4.48 7.24
C ALA A 99 16.97 3.84 6.55
N LYS A 100 18.16 4.43 6.72
CA LYS A 100 19.41 3.89 6.17
C LYS A 100 20.02 2.77 7.03
N GLN A 101 19.55 2.57 8.27
CA GLN A 101 20.14 1.64 9.26
C GLN A 101 19.12 0.61 9.77
N HIS A 102 18.28 0.10 8.90
CA HIS A 102 17.21 -0.85 9.24
C HIS A 102 17.70 -2.10 9.98
N GLU A 103 18.84 -2.63 9.57
CA GLU A 103 19.40 -3.89 10.14
C GLU A 103 19.79 -3.76 11.63
N ARG A 104 20.17 -2.54 12.06
CA ARG A 104 20.58 -2.26 13.43
C ARG A 104 19.52 -1.57 14.28
N GLU A 105 18.33 -1.38 13.72
CA GLU A 105 17.25 -0.65 14.39
C GLU A 105 16.87 -1.27 15.74
N ALA A 106 16.62 -2.58 15.76
CA ALA A 106 16.22 -3.29 16.98
C ALA A 106 17.32 -3.23 18.06
N GLU A 107 18.60 -3.29 17.66
CA GLU A 107 19.74 -3.19 18.55
C GLU A 107 19.81 -1.81 19.23
N ILE A 108 19.72 -0.75 18.43
CA ILE A 108 19.80 0.62 18.91
C ILE A 108 18.63 0.94 19.85
N VAL A 109 17.41 0.53 19.48
CA VAL A 109 16.20 0.78 20.29
C VAL A 109 16.25 0.02 21.60
N ALA A 110 16.70 -1.24 21.60
CA ALA A 110 16.83 -2.05 22.80
C ALA A 110 17.78 -1.43 23.84
N GLN A 111 18.76 -0.63 23.41
CA GLN A 111 19.75 0.01 24.28
C GLN A 111 19.50 1.51 24.49
N ALA A 112 18.43 2.07 23.90
CA ALA A 112 18.12 3.50 24.01
C ALA A 112 17.73 3.94 25.43
N GLY A 113 17.36 3.01 26.31
CA GLY A 113 17.01 3.27 27.71
C GLY A 113 18.17 3.15 28.71
N LYS A 114 19.40 2.91 28.25
CA LYS A 114 20.59 2.85 29.12
C LYS A 114 20.93 4.21 29.72
N GLN A 115 21.64 4.21 30.85
CA GLN A 115 22.07 5.41 31.54
C GLN A 115 22.84 6.36 30.60
N GLY A 116 22.39 7.59 30.50
CA GLY A 116 23.00 8.62 29.68
C GLY A 116 22.97 8.36 28.17
N ALA A 117 22.27 7.34 27.68
CA ALA A 117 22.18 7.06 26.25
C ALA A 117 21.48 8.21 25.50
N VAL A 118 22.04 8.61 24.36
CA VAL A 118 21.43 9.61 23.47
C VAL A 118 21.12 8.95 22.13
N THR A 119 19.84 8.97 21.73
CA THR A 119 19.38 8.40 20.47
C THR A 119 18.63 9.44 19.68
N ILE A 120 19.03 9.66 18.42
CA ILE A 120 18.27 10.48 17.45
C ILE A 120 17.49 9.50 16.58
N ALA A 121 16.17 9.65 16.54
CA ALA A 121 15.31 8.83 15.73
C ALA A 121 14.50 9.67 14.75
N THR A 122 14.46 9.26 13.48
CA THR A 122 13.44 9.79 12.57
C THR A 122 12.07 9.23 12.94
N ASN A 123 11.05 9.98 12.60
CA ASN A 123 9.68 9.62 12.90
C ASN A 123 9.38 8.15 12.51
N MET A 124 8.77 7.41 13.42
CA MET A 124 8.42 5.99 13.33
C MET A 124 9.55 4.96 13.44
N ALA A 125 10.81 5.33 13.45
CA ALA A 125 11.89 4.37 13.72
C ALA A 125 11.70 3.75 15.11
N GLY A 126 11.89 2.43 15.21
CA GLY A 126 11.69 1.65 16.44
C GLY A 126 10.21 1.46 16.85
N ARG A 127 9.24 1.66 15.95
CA ARG A 127 7.83 1.35 16.24
C ARG A 127 7.65 -0.15 16.43
N GLY A 128 6.92 -0.55 17.49
CA GLY A 128 6.71 -1.95 17.84
C GLY A 128 7.75 -2.51 18.81
N THR A 129 8.87 -1.80 19.05
CA THR A 129 9.89 -2.19 20.04
C THR A 129 9.75 -1.32 21.28
N ASP A 130 9.81 -1.94 22.45
CA ASP A 130 9.76 -1.25 23.74
C ASP A 130 11.15 -0.74 24.13
N ILE A 131 11.23 0.49 24.69
CA ILE A 131 12.44 1.07 25.26
C ILE A 131 12.40 0.80 26.76
N MET A 132 13.18 -0.17 27.20
CA MET A 132 13.31 -0.54 28.60
C MET A 132 14.37 0.30 29.29
N LEU A 133 14.08 0.84 30.48
CA LEU A 133 15.05 1.59 31.27
C LEU A 133 16.17 0.65 31.76
N GLY A 134 17.43 1.10 31.68
CA GLY A 134 18.62 0.29 31.97
C GLY A 134 19.06 -0.60 30.81
N GLY A 135 18.30 -0.66 29.69
CA GLY A 135 18.56 -1.53 28.55
C GLY A 135 17.74 -2.82 28.56
N ASN A 136 18.00 -3.69 27.59
CA ASN A 136 17.29 -4.96 27.42
C ASN A 136 18.24 -6.14 27.64
N ALA A 137 18.05 -6.86 28.77
CA ALA A 137 18.88 -8.02 29.14
C ALA A 137 18.70 -9.20 28.17
N GLU A 138 17.49 -9.42 27.62
CA GLU A 138 17.23 -10.47 26.63
C GLU A 138 18.02 -10.23 25.34
N PHE A 139 18.00 -8.97 24.90
CA PHE A 139 18.77 -8.59 23.72
C PHE A 139 20.27 -8.75 23.94
N MET A 140 20.78 -8.39 25.13
CA MET A 140 22.19 -8.57 25.49
C MET A 140 22.58 -10.06 25.50
N ALA A 141 21.73 -10.93 26.05
CA ALA A 141 21.94 -12.36 26.04
C ALA A 141 21.99 -12.94 24.62
N LYS A 142 21.03 -12.57 23.76
CA LYS A 142 21.03 -12.99 22.34
C LYS A 142 22.22 -12.44 21.55
N ALA A 143 22.59 -11.19 21.80
CA ALA A 143 23.77 -10.59 21.16
C ALA A 143 25.07 -11.30 21.59
N GLN A 144 25.18 -11.73 22.85
CA GLN A 144 26.32 -12.51 23.34
C GLN A 144 26.35 -13.91 22.72
N MET A 145 25.18 -14.57 22.57
CA MET A 145 25.12 -15.88 21.89
C MET A 145 25.57 -15.78 20.43
N ARG A 146 25.17 -14.69 19.72
CA ARG A 146 25.69 -14.42 18.35
C ARG A 146 27.21 -14.20 18.33
N LYS A 147 27.73 -13.43 19.28
CA LYS A 147 29.19 -13.15 19.39
C LYS A 147 29.99 -14.40 19.70
N GLU A 148 29.43 -15.33 20.45
CA GLU A 148 30.01 -16.62 20.76
C GLU A 148 29.82 -17.65 19.64
N HIS A 149 29.08 -17.32 18.58
CA HIS A 149 28.66 -18.25 17.52
C HIS A 149 28.02 -19.53 18.07
N PHE A 150 27.27 -19.38 19.17
CA PHE A 150 26.75 -20.51 19.92
C PHE A 150 25.76 -21.35 19.10
N CYS A 151 24.84 -20.73 18.39
CA CYS A 151 23.82 -21.40 17.57
C CYS A 151 24.45 -22.05 16.33
N GLU A 152 25.42 -21.41 15.70
CA GLU A 152 26.21 -21.97 14.59
C GLU A 152 26.96 -23.23 15.02
N ASN A 153 27.59 -23.20 16.20
CA ASN A 153 28.30 -24.35 16.77
C ASN A 153 27.35 -25.51 17.12
N LEU A 154 26.12 -25.24 17.53
CA LEU A 154 25.10 -26.28 17.77
C LEU A 154 24.61 -26.94 16.48
N LEU A 155 24.38 -26.14 15.44
CA LEU A 155 23.84 -26.63 14.16
C LEU A 155 24.91 -27.33 13.30
N SER A 156 26.17 -26.86 13.37
CA SER A 156 27.29 -27.38 12.58
C SER A 156 28.58 -27.41 13.42
N PRO A 157 28.77 -28.39 14.32
CA PRO A 157 29.93 -28.44 15.23
C PRO A 157 31.27 -28.52 14.52
N GLU A 158 31.33 -29.17 13.34
CA GLU A 158 32.58 -29.34 12.57
C GLU A 158 32.92 -28.09 11.74
N LYS A 159 31.90 -27.35 11.26
CA LYS A 159 32.06 -26.16 10.42
C LYS A 159 30.99 -25.11 10.73
N PRO A 160 31.15 -24.33 11.78
CA PRO A 160 30.16 -23.34 12.18
C PRO A 160 29.83 -22.30 11.09
N GLN A 161 30.79 -22.05 10.18
CA GLN A 161 30.63 -21.10 9.07
C GLN A 161 29.67 -21.60 7.97
N ASP A 162 29.42 -22.91 7.89
CA ASP A 162 28.52 -23.52 6.90
C ASP A 162 27.08 -23.68 7.44
N ALA A 163 26.81 -23.22 8.67
CA ALA A 163 25.47 -23.26 9.26
C ALA A 163 24.49 -22.38 8.45
N ASP A 164 23.27 -22.89 8.21
CA ASP A 164 22.22 -22.14 7.52
C ASP A 164 21.81 -20.91 8.35
N PRO A 165 21.99 -19.69 7.84
CA PRO A 165 21.64 -18.46 8.57
C PRO A 165 20.16 -18.42 9.00
N ALA A 166 19.26 -19.02 8.22
CA ALA A 166 17.82 -19.06 8.58
C ALA A 166 17.58 -19.98 9.79
N ALA A 167 18.28 -21.11 9.86
CA ALA A 167 18.21 -22.02 11.01
C ALA A 167 18.83 -21.39 12.27
N VAL A 168 19.91 -20.63 12.14
CA VAL A 168 20.54 -19.88 13.25
C VAL A 168 19.58 -18.84 13.81
N GLU A 169 18.95 -18.04 12.96
CA GLU A 169 17.98 -17.03 13.39
C GLU A 169 16.73 -17.66 14.03
N MET A 170 16.26 -18.79 13.51
CA MET A 170 15.16 -19.52 14.11
C MET A 170 15.52 -20.05 15.51
N LEU A 171 16.72 -20.61 15.67
CA LEU A 171 17.19 -21.11 16.96
C LEU A 171 17.38 -19.98 18.00
N LEU A 172 17.89 -18.82 17.58
CA LEU A 172 17.96 -17.62 18.41
C LEU A 172 16.58 -17.04 18.77
N ALA A 173 15.61 -17.15 17.87
CA ALA A 173 14.24 -16.75 18.17
C ALA A 173 13.62 -17.66 19.23
N GLU A 174 13.82 -18.97 19.10
CA GLU A 174 13.30 -19.98 20.05
C GLU A 174 14.05 -20.04 21.39
N ALA A 175 15.23 -19.40 21.49
CA ALA A 175 16.02 -19.40 22.72
C ALA A 175 15.31 -18.77 23.93
N ASN A 176 14.37 -17.83 23.75
CA ASN A 176 13.52 -17.27 24.81
C ASN A 176 12.08 -17.79 24.77
N GLY A 177 11.80 -18.82 23.96
CA GLY A 177 10.49 -19.46 23.86
C GLY A 177 10.17 -20.31 25.09
N HIS A 178 8.86 -20.39 25.43
CA HIS A 178 8.36 -21.19 26.55
C HIS A 178 7.51 -22.39 26.11
N GLY A 179 7.41 -22.65 24.79
CA GLY A 179 6.68 -23.79 24.26
C GLY A 179 7.38 -25.12 24.56
N ASP A 180 6.62 -26.20 24.76
CA ASP A 180 7.17 -27.52 24.92
C ASP A 180 7.87 -27.97 23.64
N THR A 181 9.11 -28.45 23.76
CA THR A 181 9.91 -28.95 22.64
C THR A 181 10.82 -30.10 23.10
N GLU A 182 11.02 -31.08 22.23
CA GLU A 182 11.96 -32.19 22.43
C GLU A 182 13.26 -31.98 21.64
N ASP A 183 13.38 -30.86 20.90
CA ASP A 183 14.59 -30.55 20.12
C ASP A 183 15.76 -30.20 21.04
N ALA A 184 16.81 -31.04 21.01
CA ALA A 184 17.98 -30.88 21.85
C ALA A 184 18.73 -29.55 21.60
N ASN A 185 18.74 -29.05 20.36
CA ASN A 185 19.38 -27.79 20.02
C ASN A 185 18.63 -26.59 20.59
N ILE A 186 17.28 -26.63 20.54
CA ILE A 186 16.44 -25.60 21.14
C ILE A 186 16.61 -25.59 22.66
N LEU A 187 16.61 -26.78 23.30
CA LEU A 187 16.83 -26.89 24.74
C LEU A 187 18.20 -26.37 25.17
N ALA A 188 19.27 -26.68 24.42
CA ALA A 188 20.60 -26.16 24.67
C ALA A 188 20.67 -24.64 24.49
N ALA A 189 20.02 -24.10 23.46
CA ALA A 189 19.94 -22.66 23.21
C ALA A 189 19.20 -21.94 24.35
N ARG A 190 18.07 -22.48 24.81
CA ARG A 190 17.29 -21.96 25.96
C ARG A 190 18.13 -21.94 27.24
N LYS A 191 18.82 -23.03 27.54
CA LYS A 191 19.69 -23.10 28.72
C LYS A 191 20.80 -22.04 28.69
N ARG A 192 21.45 -21.89 27.53
CA ARG A 192 22.51 -20.87 27.37
C ARG A 192 21.95 -19.46 27.48
N PHE A 193 20.77 -19.21 26.89
CA PHE A 193 20.08 -17.95 27.02
C PHE A 193 19.73 -17.63 28.48
N GLU A 194 19.20 -18.58 29.24
CA GLU A 194 18.87 -18.39 30.66
C GLU A 194 20.09 -18.07 31.50
N GLU A 195 21.23 -18.76 31.27
CA GLU A 195 22.50 -18.47 31.95
C GLU A 195 22.97 -17.03 31.71
N LEU A 196 22.97 -16.59 30.43
CA LEU A 196 23.35 -15.24 30.05
C LEU A 196 22.36 -14.19 30.54
N TYR A 197 21.07 -14.48 30.44
CA TYR A 197 20.02 -13.62 30.94
C TYR A 197 20.13 -13.41 32.46
N ALA A 198 20.34 -14.47 33.23
CA ALA A 198 20.53 -14.39 34.68
C ALA A 198 21.81 -13.59 35.05
N GLN A 199 22.84 -13.61 34.20
CA GLN A 199 24.07 -12.82 34.40
C GLN A 199 23.80 -11.32 34.14
N TYR A 200 23.08 -10.95 33.06
CA TYR A 200 22.86 -9.55 32.67
C TYR A 200 21.74 -8.88 33.46
N LYS A 201 20.71 -9.61 33.84
CA LYS A 201 19.50 -9.07 34.48
C LYS A 201 19.77 -8.22 35.73
N PRO A 202 20.61 -8.63 36.71
CA PRO A 202 20.84 -7.82 37.91
C PRO A 202 21.54 -6.48 37.60
N ALA A 203 22.44 -6.45 36.63
CA ALA A 203 23.13 -5.22 36.22
C ALA A 203 22.17 -4.26 35.52
N VAL A 204 21.34 -4.78 34.63
CA VAL A 204 20.30 -3.99 33.92
C VAL A 204 19.24 -3.46 34.92
N GLU A 205 18.82 -4.25 35.91
CA GLU A 205 17.87 -3.80 36.94
C GLU A 205 18.47 -2.71 37.83
N ALA A 206 19.74 -2.82 38.22
CA ALA A 206 20.42 -1.76 38.99
C ALA A 206 20.53 -0.47 38.17
N GLU A 207 20.94 -0.54 36.89
CA GLU A 207 21.00 0.59 36.00
C GLU A 207 19.61 1.20 35.77
N ALA A 208 18.56 0.38 35.67
CA ALA A 208 17.18 0.86 35.54
C ALA A 208 16.74 1.70 36.75
N GLU A 209 17.12 1.32 37.98
CA GLU A 209 16.80 2.12 39.17
C GLU A 209 17.54 3.47 39.17
N GLU A 210 18.79 3.51 38.73
CA GLU A 210 19.54 4.77 38.55
C GLU A 210 18.88 5.67 37.52
N VAL A 211 18.47 5.10 36.38
CA VAL A 211 17.75 5.83 35.34
C VAL A 211 16.38 6.34 35.82
N ARG A 212 15.64 5.54 36.62
CA ARG A 212 14.38 5.99 37.25
C ARG A 212 14.62 7.15 38.22
N ALA A 213 15.69 7.10 39.00
CA ALA A 213 16.07 8.17 39.92
C ALA A 213 16.49 9.46 39.16
N ALA A 214 17.13 9.33 37.98
CA ALA A 214 17.46 10.44 37.09
C ALA A 214 16.22 11.05 36.39
N GLY A 215 15.04 10.44 36.49
CA GLY A 215 13.78 10.94 35.91
C GLY A 215 13.26 10.12 34.73
N GLY A 216 13.86 8.97 34.42
CA GLY A 216 13.44 8.09 33.33
C GLY A 216 13.78 8.64 31.93
N LEU A 217 13.19 8.09 30.90
CA LEU A 217 13.46 8.50 29.51
C LEU A 217 12.91 9.90 29.22
N PHE A 218 13.78 10.76 28.67
CA PHE A 218 13.40 12.11 28.22
C PHE A 218 13.20 12.11 26.70
N ILE A 219 12.02 12.56 26.26
CA ILE A 219 11.66 12.69 24.84
C ILE A 219 11.80 14.13 24.41
N ILE A 220 12.59 14.36 23.37
CA ILE A 220 12.71 15.66 22.72
C ILE A 220 12.10 15.57 21.33
N GLY A 221 11.03 16.33 21.05
CA GLY A 221 10.54 16.54 19.70
C GLY A 221 11.18 17.79 19.11
N THR A 222 11.79 17.72 17.95
CA THR A 222 12.42 18.87 17.29
C THR A 222 11.43 19.69 16.46
N GLU A 223 10.26 19.14 16.18
CA GLU A 223 9.15 19.78 15.46
C GLU A 223 7.83 19.11 15.84
N ARG A 224 6.71 19.80 15.60
CA ARG A 224 5.39 19.20 15.62
C ARG A 224 5.10 18.56 14.27
N HIS A 225 4.47 17.41 14.29
CA HIS A 225 4.02 16.72 13.09
C HIS A 225 2.68 17.28 12.60
N GLU A 226 2.31 16.93 11.39
CA GLU A 226 1.01 17.28 10.81
C GLU A 226 -0.17 16.65 11.58
N SER A 227 0.06 15.54 12.28
CA SER A 227 -0.95 14.86 13.11
C SER A 227 -0.51 14.78 14.56
N ARG A 228 -1.40 15.20 15.47
CA ARG A 228 -1.22 15.07 16.94
C ARG A 228 -1.03 13.62 17.36
N ARG A 229 -1.58 12.68 16.61
CA ARG A 229 -1.40 11.23 16.83
C ARG A 229 0.07 10.83 16.80
N ILE A 230 0.84 11.39 15.87
CA ILE A 230 2.28 11.10 15.73
C ILE A 230 3.05 11.72 16.90
N ASP A 231 2.73 12.94 17.29
CA ASP A 231 3.32 13.58 18.47
C ASP A 231 3.06 12.77 19.75
N ASN A 232 1.83 12.28 19.92
CA ASN A 232 1.46 11.43 21.04
C ASN A 232 2.17 10.07 21.01
N GLN A 233 2.41 9.48 19.82
CA GLN A 233 3.21 8.25 19.69
C GLN A 233 4.67 8.49 20.07
N LEU A 234 5.25 9.64 19.74
CA LEU A 234 6.59 10.00 20.15
C LEU A 234 6.65 10.18 21.68
N ARG A 235 5.75 10.99 22.26
CA ARG A 235 5.64 11.15 23.72
C ARG A 235 5.43 9.81 24.43
N GLY A 236 4.63 8.93 23.83
CA GLY A 236 4.31 7.59 24.35
C GLY A 236 5.48 6.60 24.41
N ARG A 237 6.66 6.99 23.93
CA ARG A 237 7.89 6.21 24.10
C ARG A 237 8.42 6.24 25.52
N ALA A 238 8.11 7.31 26.30
CA ALA A 238 8.48 7.46 27.71
C ALA A 238 7.28 7.20 28.64
N GLY A 239 7.57 6.87 29.89
CA GLY A 239 6.55 6.67 30.93
C GLY A 239 5.72 5.40 30.76
N ARG A 240 6.32 4.35 30.23
CA ARG A 240 5.68 3.03 30.09
C ARG A 240 5.67 2.28 31.41
N GLN A 241 4.70 1.39 31.59
CA GLN A 241 4.57 0.55 32.80
C GLN A 241 4.57 1.29 34.13
N GLY A 242 4.23 2.62 34.12
CA GLY A 242 4.25 3.47 35.31
C GLY A 242 5.63 4.05 35.64
N ASP A 243 6.62 3.85 34.79
CA ASP A 243 7.96 4.46 34.95
C ASP A 243 7.89 5.99 34.83
N PRO A 244 8.79 6.73 35.49
CA PRO A 244 8.95 8.15 35.27
C PRO A 244 9.43 8.44 33.86
N GLY A 245 9.24 9.67 33.39
CA GLY A 245 9.69 10.14 32.11
C GLY A 245 9.27 11.58 31.89
N ALA A 246 9.84 12.22 30.89
CA ALA A 246 9.46 13.55 30.49
C ALA A 246 9.40 13.71 28.97
N SER A 247 8.64 14.67 28.48
CA SER A 247 8.65 15.06 27.08
C SER A 247 8.60 16.57 26.91
N ARG A 248 9.31 17.09 25.89
CA ARG A 248 9.26 18.49 25.49
C ARG A 248 9.44 18.62 23.99
N PHE A 249 8.68 19.51 23.36
CA PHE A 249 8.89 19.90 21.98
C PHE A 249 9.63 21.23 21.91
N TYR A 250 10.64 21.27 21.04
CA TYR A 250 11.42 22.45 20.70
C TYR A 250 11.07 22.86 19.27
N LEU A 251 10.53 24.04 19.10
CA LEU A 251 9.94 24.51 17.86
C LEU A 251 10.61 25.77 17.38
N SER A 252 10.60 26.01 16.07
CA SER A 252 11.02 27.28 15.47
C SER A 252 9.87 27.90 14.69
N LEU A 253 9.82 29.22 14.62
CA LEU A 253 8.89 29.92 13.72
C LEU A 253 9.17 29.65 12.26
N GLU A 254 10.37 29.16 11.93
CA GLU A 254 10.77 28.75 10.59
C GLU A 254 10.35 27.31 10.24
N ASP A 255 9.84 26.52 11.21
CA ASP A 255 9.35 25.16 10.96
C ASP A 255 8.13 25.17 10.01
N ASP A 256 8.01 24.16 9.17
CA ASP A 256 7.00 24.08 8.10
C ASP A 256 5.58 24.31 8.62
N LEU A 257 5.22 23.68 9.74
CA LEU A 257 3.90 23.85 10.35
C LEU A 257 3.67 25.31 10.82
N MET A 258 4.69 25.95 11.38
CA MET A 258 4.60 27.33 11.86
C MET A 258 4.47 28.31 10.70
N ARG A 259 5.19 28.11 9.60
CA ARG A 259 5.10 28.93 8.38
C ARG A 259 3.71 28.89 7.76
N LEU A 260 3.05 27.73 7.73
CA LEU A 260 1.69 27.58 7.20
C LEU A 260 0.64 28.38 8.00
N PHE A 261 0.86 28.66 9.27
CA PHE A 261 -0.12 29.29 10.16
C PHE A 261 0.28 30.68 10.68
N GLY A 262 1.14 31.38 9.96
CA GLY A 262 1.47 32.79 10.21
C GLY A 262 2.71 33.01 11.06
N GLY A 263 3.65 32.07 11.06
CA GLY A 263 4.97 32.21 11.69
C GLY A 263 5.68 33.50 11.29
N ASP A 264 5.55 33.93 10.04
CA ASP A 264 6.15 35.19 9.55
C ASP A 264 5.63 36.43 10.27
N ARG A 265 4.34 36.48 10.64
CA ARG A 265 3.76 37.61 11.40
C ARG A 265 4.28 37.64 12.82
N VAL A 266 4.41 36.47 13.45
CA VAL A 266 4.96 36.37 14.81
C VAL A 266 6.45 36.68 14.78
N SER A 267 7.20 36.25 13.80
CA SER A 267 8.61 36.57 13.58
C SER A 267 8.83 38.06 13.43
N SER A 268 8.05 38.75 12.60
CA SER A 268 8.13 40.21 12.43
C SER A 268 7.83 40.97 13.73
N LEU A 269 6.90 40.48 14.54
CA LEU A 269 6.61 41.06 15.85
C LEU A 269 7.80 40.92 16.82
N MET A 270 8.45 39.74 16.79
CA MET A 270 9.65 39.47 17.59
C MET A 270 10.84 40.32 17.18
N ASP A 271 11.01 40.58 15.88
CA ASP A 271 12.01 41.49 15.35
C ASP A 271 11.80 42.92 15.92
N THR A 272 10.54 43.33 15.95
CA THR A 272 10.17 44.64 16.51
C THR A 272 10.46 44.73 18.02
N LEU A 273 10.25 43.64 18.75
CA LEU A 273 10.50 43.54 20.19
C LEU A 273 11.98 43.27 20.53
N LYS A 274 12.85 43.07 19.52
CA LYS A 274 14.28 42.76 19.68
C LYS A 274 14.53 41.54 20.58
N ILE A 275 13.71 40.50 20.46
CA ILE A 275 13.89 39.26 21.21
C ILE A 275 15.06 38.50 20.62
N ASP A 276 15.97 38.03 21.48
CA ASP A 276 17.17 37.30 21.10
C ASP A 276 16.82 35.92 20.52
N GLU A 277 17.62 35.41 19.58
CA GLU A 277 17.34 34.15 18.87
C GLU A 277 17.34 32.92 19.79
N ASP A 278 18.15 32.95 20.85
CA ASP A 278 18.29 31.87 21.83
C ASP A 278 17.27 31.96 22.99
N THR A 279 16.42 32.99 23.01
CA THR A 279 15.41 33.16 24.07
C THR A 279 14.17 32.31 23.78
N PRO A 280 13.82 31.35 24.66
CA PRO A 280 12.61 30.54 24.49
C PRO A 280 11.35 31.38 24.78
N ILE A 281 10.34 31.20 23.94
CA ILE A 281 9.01 31.75 24.19
C ILE A 281 8.14 30.60 24.70
N GLU A 282 7.92 30.61 26.00
CA GLU A 282 7.01 29.68 26.66
C GLU A 282 5.66 30.38 26.89
N ASN A 283 4.83 30.42 25.86
CA ASN A 283 3.51 31.01 25.94
C ASN A 283 2.42 29.99 25.60
N ARG A 284 1.53 29.75 26.56
CA ARG A 284 0.39 28.83 26.40
C ARG A 284 -0.52 29.22 25.22
N MET A 285 -0.57 30.49 24.86
CA MET A 285 -1.35 30.97 23.72
C MET A 285 -0.76 30.41 22.39
N ILE A 286 0.57 30.38 22.26
CA ILE A 286 1.23 29.85 21.06
C ILE A 286 1.00 28.34 20.96
N THR A 287 1.14 27.60 22.05
CA THR A 287 0.82 26.15 22.08
C THR A 287 -0.63 25.88 21.66
N ASN A 288 -1.60 26.62 22.17
CA ASN A 288 -3.00 26.48 21.81
C ASN A 288 -3.26 26.81 20.32
N THR A 289 -2.59 27.84 19.80
CA THR A 289 -2.68 28.20 18.38
C THR A 289 -2.14 27.08 17.49
N LEU A 290 -1.02 26.48 17.89
CA LEU A 290 -0.38 25.37 17.21
C LEU A 290 -1.26 24.12 17.19
N GLU A 291 -1.85 23.78 18.34
CA GLU A 291 -2.82 22.66 18.43
C GLU A 291 -4.05 22.91 17.53
N SER A 292 -4.54 24.13 17.48
CA SER A 292 -5.65 24.52 16.61
C SER A 292 -5.25 24.41 15.12
N ALA A 293 -4.02 24.76 14.80
CA ALA A 293 -3.45 24.65 13.47
C ALA A 293 -3.33 23.18 13.03
N GLN A 294 -2.77 22.32 13.89
CA GLN A 294 -2.70 20.88 13.65
C GLN A 294 -4.10 20.29 13.44
N LYS A 295 -5.07 20.66 14.29
CA LYS A 295 -6.45 20.17 14.16
C LYS A 295 -7.08 20.57 12.82
N LYS A 296 -6.81 21.79 12.33
CA LYS A 296 -7.29 22.23 11.00
C LYS A 296 -6.64 21.43 9.86
N LEU A 297 -5.33 21.16 9.99
CA LEU A 297 -4.61 20.37 8.99
C LEU A 297 -5.08 18.91 8.98
N GLU A 298 -5.25 18.30 10.16
CA GLU A 298 -5.85 16.98 10.32
C GLU A 298 -7.23 16.89 9.65
N GLY A 299 -8.11 17.87 9.91
CA GLY A 299 -9.43 17.95 9.30
C GLY A 299 -9.37 18.07 7.77
N ARG A 300 -8.46 18.90 7.24
CA ARG A 300 -8.26 18.99 5.78
C ARG A 300 -7.78 17.67 5.18
N ASN A 301 -6.79 17.04 5.80
CA ASN A 301 -6.27 15.76 5.34
C ASN A 301 -7.33 14.65 5.43
N PHE A 302 -8.17 14.67 6.48
CA PHE A 302 -9.32 13.78 6.61
C PHE A 302 -10.33 13.97 5.47
N GLU A 303 -10.72 15.22 5.16
CA GLU A 303 -11.63 15.50 4.04
C GLU A 303 -11.06 15.05 2.69
N ILE A 304 -9.75 15.23 2.46
CA ILE A 304 -9.10 14.73 1.25
C ILE A 304 -9.21 13.20 1.17
N ARG A 305 -8.88 12.48 2.26
CA ARG A 305 -8.99 11.00 2.30
C ARG A 305 -10.42 10.53 2.10
N LYS A 306 -11.39 11.18 2.76
CA LYS A 306 -12.83 10.89 2.64
C LYS A 306 -13.31 11.06 1.20
N ASN A 307 -12.88 12.12 0.52
CA ASN A 307 -13.25 12.34 -0.88
C ASN A 307 -12.61 11.30 -1.81
N VAL A 308 -11.35 10.94 -1.60
CA VAL A 308 -10.71 9.87 -2.38
C VAL A 308 -11.47 8.56 -2.24
N LEU A 309 -11.90 8.19 -1.02
CA LEU A 309 -12.70 6.99 -0.79
C LEU A 309 -14.04 7.01 -1.52
N LYS A 310 -14.74 8.16 -1.53
CA LYS A 310 -16.01 8.28 -2.25
C LYS A 310 -15.87 8.00 -3.76
N TYR A 311 -14.76 8.42 -4.36
CA TYR A 311 -14.45 8.09 -5.77
C TYR A 311 -14.09 6.62 -5.93
N ASP A 312 -13.32 6.07 -5.00
CA ASP A 312 -12.88 4.66 -5.06
C ASP A 312 -14.04 3.68 -4.85
N ASP A 313 -15.03 4.04 -4.04
CA ASP A 313 -16.25 3.24 -3.82
C ASP A 313 -17.02 2.97 -5.12
N VAL A 314 -17.10 3.96 -6.03
CA VAL A 314 -17.75 3.78 -7.34
C VAL A 314 -17.01 2.73 -8.15
N MET A 315 -15.68 2.85 -8.23
CA MET A 315 -14.85 1.88 -8.94
C MET A 315 -14.87 0.49 -8.30
N ASN A 316 -14.96 0.41 -6.97
CA ASN A 316 -15.04 -0.87 -6.26
C ASN A 316 -16.33 -1.62 -6.56
N GLN A 317 -17.47 -0.94 -6.57
CA GLN A 317 -18.76 -1.54 -6.94
C GLN A 317 -18.72 -2.11 -8.37
N GLN A 318 -18.20 -1.36 -9.32
CA GLN A 318 -18.02 -1.82 -10.70
C GLN A 318 -17.06 -3.01 -10.80
N ARG A 319 -15.96 -2.96 -10.04
CA ARG A 319 -14.96 -4.04 -9.96
C ARG A 319 -15.56 -5.33 -9.41
N GLU A 320 -16.37 -5.26 -8.37
CA GLU A 320 -17.03 -6.44 -7.78
C GLU A 320 -17.93 -7.13 -8.81
N ILE A 321 -18.69 -6.36 -9.60
CA ILE A 321 -19.55 -6.90 -10.66
C ILE A 321 -18.70 -7.63 -11.71
N ILE A 322 -17.71 -6.96 -12.29
CA ILE A 322 -16.86 -7.52 -13.35
C ILE A 322 -16.03 -8.72 -12.84
N TYR A 323 -15.44 -8.60 -11.67
CA TYR A 323 -14.62 -9.69 -11.10
C TYR A 323 -15.48 -10.87 -10.65
N GLY A 324 -16.72 -10.64 -10.21
CA GLY A 324 -17.67 -11.68 -9.92
C GLY A 324 -18.03 -12.51 -11.17
N GLN A 325 -18.33 -11.84 -12.27
CA GLN A 325 -18.59 -12.48 -13.56
C GLN A 325 -17.35 -13.22 -14.08
N ARG A 326 -16.20 -12.55 -14.07
CA ARG A 326 -14.92 -13.12 -14.49
C ARG A 326 -14.56 -14.39 -13.71
N ARG A 327 -14.83 -14.40 -12.41
CA ARG A 327 -14.55 -15.55 -11.53
C ARG A 327 -15.38 -16.76 -11.91
N LYS A 328 -16.69 -16.61 -12.18
CA LYS A 328 -17.56 -17.70 -12.65
C LYS A 328 -16.99 -18.38 -13.90
N VAL A 329 -16.53 -17.55 -14.85
CA VAL A 329 -15.93 -18.07 -16.10
C VAL A 329 -14.63 -18.82 -15.82
N LEU A 330 -13.78 -18.32 -14.90
CA LEU A 330 -12.51 -18.95 -14.54
C LEU A 330 -12.71 -20.25 -13.73
N ASP A 331 -13.71 -20.28 -12.86
CA ASP A 331 -14.06 -21.47 -12.07
C ASP A 331 -14.68 -22.60 -12.94
N GLY A 332 -14.96 -22.30 -14.22
CA GLY A 332 -15.37 -23.29 -15.21
C GLY A 332 -16.87 -23.54 -15.25
N GLU A 333 -17.69 -22.61 -14.73
CA GLU A 333 -19.14 -22.67 -14.86
C GLU A 333 -19.54 -22.69 -16.34
N ASP A 334 -20.67 -23.34 -16.65
CA ASP A 334 -21.23 -23.30 -17.98
C ASP A 334 -21.92 -21.95 -18.22
N ILE A 335 -21.36 -21.18 -19.14
CA ILE A 335 -21.83 -19.82 -19.48
C ILE A 335 -22.63 -19.78 -20.77
N SER A 336 -23.04 -20.93 -21.32
CA SER A 336 -23.78 -20.99 -22.59
C SER A 336 -25.10 -20.22 -22.53
N ALA A 337 -25.84 -20.34 -21.41
CA ALA A 337 -27.08 -19.63 -21.20
C ALA A 337 -26.87 -18.10 -21.14
N GLU A 338 -25.81 -17.64 -20.47
CA GLU A 338 -25.41 -16.24 -20.45
C GLU A 338 -25.06 -15.73 -21.85
N MET A 339 -24.32 -16.50 -22.64
CA MET A 339 -24.01 -16.12 -24.03
C MET A 339 -25.25 -16.01 -24.90
N HIS A 340 -26.22 -16.91 -24.75
CA HIS A 340 -27.51 -16.84 -25.46
C HIS A 340 -28.32 -15.59 -25.02
N ASN A 341 -28.34 -15.28 -23.73
CA ASN A 341 -28.98 -14.08 -23.20
C ASN A 341 -28.31 -12.81 -23.74
N MET A 342 -26.96 -12.75 -23.76
CA MET A 342 -26.21 -11.63 -24.33
C MET A 342 -26.55 -11.42 -25.81
N LEU A 343 -26.69 -12.49 -26.60
CA LEU A 343 -27.14 -12.42 -28.00
C LEU A 343 -28.53 -11.81 -28.09
N ARG A 344 -29.46 -12.27 -27.26
CA ARG A 344 -30.86 -11.76 -27.24
C ARG A 344 -30.91 -10.30 -26.86
N GLU A 345 -30.27 -9.91 -25.76
CA GLU A 345 -30.23 -8.53 -25.26
C GLU A 345 -29.57 -7.58 -26.27
N ASN A 346 -28.50 -8.00 -26.94
CA ASN A 346 -27.85 -7.20 -27.98
C ASN A 346 -28.77 -6.95 -29.17
N ILE A 347 -29.48 -7.99 -29.63
CA ILE A 347 -30.43 -7.87 -30.74
C ILE A 347 -31.62 -7.00 -30.36
N ASP A 348 -32.18 -7.20 -29.19
CA ASP A 348 -33.33 -6.42 -28.71
C ASP A 348 -32.96 -4.93 -28.52
N SER A 349 -31.76 -4.65 -28.00
CA SER A 349 -31.24 -3.27 -27.86
C SER A 349 -31.05 -2.62 -29.23
N SER A 350 -30.39 -3.30 -30.17
CA SER A 350 -30.14 -2.78 -31.51
C SER A 350 -31.45 -2.58 -32.30
N CYS A 351 -32.40 -3.53 -32.21
CA CYS A 351 -33.70 -3.36 -32.81
C CYS A 351 -34.49 -2.20 -32.19
N SER A 352 -34.34 -1.96 -30.88
CA SER A 352 -34.98 -0.81 -30.22
C SER A 352 -34.38 0.52 -30.64
N GLN A 353 -33.07 0.54 -30.91
CA GLN A 353 -32.35 1.72 -31.36
C GLN A 353 -32.63 2.07 -32.83
N PHE A 354 -32.51 1.10 -33.76
CA PHE A 354 -32.64 1.35 -35.18
C PHE A 354 -34.06 1.32 -35.68
N LEU A 355 -34.94 0.60 -35.01
CA LEU A 355 -36.38 0.51 -35.33
C LEU A 355 -37.20 1.24 -34.25
N ALA A 356 -36.81 2.49 -33.93
CA ALA A 356 -37.45 3.30 -32.90
C ALA A 356 -38.80 3.85 -33.41
N GLY A 357 -39.73 4.03 -32.46
CA GLY A 357 -41.06 4.59 -32.77
C GLY A 357 -42.08 3.55 -33.28
N ASP A 358 -43.31 3.99 -33.46
CA ASP A 358 -44.42 3.16 -33.90
C ASP A 358 -44.65 3.26 -35.42
N VAL A 359 -44.05 4.25 -36.07
CA VAL A 359 -44.16 4.50 -37.52
C VAL A 359 -43.05 3.71 -38.22
N LYS A 360 -43.41 2.70 -39.00
CA LYS A 360 -42.45 1.80 -39.66
C LYS A 360 -41.67 2.46 -40.79
N ASP A 361 -42.17 3.56 -41.35
CA ASP A 361 -41.47 4.37 -42.36
C ASP A 361 -40.22 5.06 -41.79
N ASP A 362 -40.16 5.27 -40.48
CA ASP A 362 -39.01 5.90 -39.80
C ASP A 362 -37.95 4.86 -39.38
N TRP A 363 -38.20 3.56 -39.59
CA TRP A 363 -37.27 2.49 -39.20
C TRP A 363 -36.08 2.41 -40.15
N ASP A 364 -34.85 2.48 -39.59
CA ASP A 364 -33.62 2.38 -40.40
C ASP A 364 -33.15 0.93 -40.51
N PHE A 365 -33.80 0.16 -41.39
CA PHE A 365 -33.40 -1.21 -41.73
C PHE A 365 -31.96 -1.28 -42.31
N GLY A 366 -31.54 -0.21 -43.02
CA GLY A 366 -30.22 -0.12 -43.60
C GLY A 366 -29.12 0.01 -42.54
N ALA A 367 -29.37 0.79 -41.48
CA ALA A 367 -28.43 0.90 -40.37
C ALA A 367 -28.38 -0.41 -39.57
N LEU A 368 -29.52 -1.04 -39.28
CA LEU A 368 -29.57 -2.34 -38.58
C LEU A 368 -28.80 -3.42 -39.37
N ARG A 369 -29.01 -3.47 -40.72
CA ARG A 369 -28.28 -4.38 -41.59
C ARG A 369 -26.77 -4.13 -41.55
N ARG A 370 -26.29 -2.89 -41.68
CA ARG A 370 -24.89 -2.53 -41.63
C ARG A 370 -24.26 -2.87 -40.27
N HIS A 371 -24.98 -2.71 -39.17
CA HIS A 371 -24.52 -3.06 -37.84
C HIS A 371 -24.19 -4.55 -37.69
N TYR A 372 -25.04 -5.40 -38.25
CA TYR A 372 -24.89 -6.87 -38.19
C TYR A 372 -24.20 -7.48 -39.41
N LEU A 373 -23.75 -6.68 -40.39
CA LEU A 373 -23.14 -7.16 -41.63
C LEU A 373 -21.90 -8.01 -41.37
N GLY A 374 -21.86 -9.21 -41.96
CA GLY A 374 -20.73 -10.14 -41.90
C GLY A 374 -20.72 -11.07 -40.66
N TRP A 375 -21.70 -10.93 -39.74
CA TRP A 375 -21.82 -11.89 -38.62
C TRP A 375 -23.24 -12.39 -38.34
N LEU A 376 -24.29 -11.61 -38.58
CA LEU A 376 -25.68 -12.01 -38.48
C LEU A 376 -26.48 -11.72 -39.74
N THR A 377 -26.07 -10.71 -40.53
CA THR A 377 -26.76 -10.31 -41.75
C THR A 377 -25.82 -10.32 -42.95
N THR A 378 -26.39 -10.42 -44.12
CA THR A 378 -25.76 -10.29 -45.44
C THR A 378 -26.27 -8.97 -46.08
N GLU A 379 -25.69 -8.61 -47.24
CA GLU A 379 -26.15 -7.43 -47.99
C GLU A 379 -27.60 -7.54 -48.51
N GLU A 380 -28.09 -8.76 -48.67
CA GLU A 380 -29.43 -9.06 -49.21
C GLU A 380 -30.51 -9.11 -48.13
N ASP A 381 -30.14 -9.08 -46.86
CA ASP A 381 -31.11 -9.17 -45.74
C ASP A 381 -31.75 -7.83 -45.42
N LEU A 382 -32.92 -7.86 -44.75
CA LEU A 382 -33.66 -6.70 -44.25
C LEU A 382 -33.99 -5.65 -45.34
N HIS A 383 -34.24 -6.11 -46.57
CA HIS A 383 -34.78 -5.28 -47.63
C HIS A 383 -36.28 -5.41 -47.64
N TYR A 384 -36.96 -4.55 -46.92
CA TYR A 384 -38.40 -4.50 -46.85
C TYR A 384 -38.94 -3.32 -47.64
N THR A 385 -40.04 -3.54 -48.35
CA THR A 385 -40.78 -2.50 -49.07
C THR A 385 -42.01 -2.10 -48.27
N VAL A 386 -42.63 -0.96 -48.61
CA VAL A 386 -43.86 -0.48 -47.93
C VAL A 386 -44.99 -1.53 -47.93
N ALA A 387 -45.01 -2.41 -48.95
CA ALA A 387 -45.97 -3.52 -49.03
C ALA A 387 -45.77 -4.59 -47.97
N ASP A 388 -44.55 -4.74 -47.43
CA ASP A 388 -44.20 -5.75 -46.44
C ASP A 388 -44.46 -5.26 -45.00
N PHE A 389 -44.78 -3.99 -44.81
CA PHE A 389 -44.86 -3.37 -43.48
C PHE A 389 -46.03 -3.92 -42.63
N ASP A 390 -47.11 -4.42 -43.23
CA ASP A 390 -48.24 -4.99 -42.49
C ASP A 390 -47.84 -6.27 -41.74
N ASP A 391 -46.92 -7.07 -42.30
CA ASP A 391 -46.52 -8.38 -41.78
C ASP A 391 -45.29 -8.29 -40.87
N ILE A 392 -44.59 -7.14 -40.78
CA ILE A 392 -43.35 -7.00 -40.05
C ILE A 392 -43.57 -6.35 -38.67
N SER A 393 -43.00 -6.95 -37.66
CA SER A 393 -42.95 -6.35 -36.32
C SER A 393 -41.51 -6.29 -35.84
N ARG A 394 -41.16 -5.31 -34.96
CA ARG A 394 -39.84 -5.21 -34.34
C ARG A 394 -39.44 -6.51 -33.67
N LYS A 395 -40.40 -7.12 -32.95
CA LYS A 395 -40.19 -8.42 -32.29
C LYS A 395 -39.92 -9.54 -33.30
N GLY A 396 -40.64 -9.57 -34.41
CA GLY A 396 -40.43 -10.58 -35.45
C GLY A 396 -39.06 -10.49 -36.09
N ILE A 397 -38.55 -9.26 -36.34
CA ILE A 397 -37.19 -9.05 -36.83
C ILE A 397 -36.13 -9.51 -35.78
N ALA A 398 -36.34 -9.14 -34.51
CA ALA A 398 -35.47 -9.57 -33.42
C ALA A 398 -35.44 -11.11 -33.27
N ASP A 399 -36.62 -11.75 -33.35
CA ASP A 399 -36.71 -13.23 -33.28
C ASP A 399 -36.00 -13.87 -34.48
N GLN A 400 -36.16 -13.37 -35.69
CA GLN A 400 -35.50 -13.85 -36.90
C GLN A 400 -33.96 -13.76 -36.80
N LEU A 401 -33.43 -12.61 -36.29
CA LEU A 401 -32.00 -12.44 -36.09
C LEU A 401 -31.45 -13.36 -34.98
N TYR A 402 -32.23 -13.52 -33.91
CA TYR A 402 -31.88 -14.45 -32.83
C TYR A 402 -31.83 -15.89 -33.27
N ASP A 403 -32.87 -16.37 -33.98
CA ASP A 403 -32.89 -17.73 -34.51
C ASP A 403 -31.72 -18.02 -35.46
N ARG A 404 -31.36 -17.01 -36.28
CA ARG A 404 -30.18 -17.11 -37.14
C ARG A 404 -28.90 -17.22 -36.33
N GLY A 405 -28.71 -16.40 -35.30
CA GLY A 405 -27.57 -16.47 -34.39
C GLY A 405 -27.48 -17.81 -33.69
N MET A 406 -28.60 -18.32 -33.16
CA MET A 406 -28.67 -19.63 -32.52
C MET A 406 -28.33 -20.76 -33.49
N LYS A 407 -28.78 -20.67 -34.74
CA LYS A 407 -28.42 -21.66 -35.78
C LYS A 407 -26.91 -21.69 -36.05
N ILE A 408 -26.26 -20.49 -36.16
CA ILE A 408 -24.81 -20.41 -36.34
C ILE A 408 -24.07 -21.05 -35.15
N LEU A 409 -24.52 -20.79 -33.92
CA LEU A 409 -23.94 -21.38 -32.71
C LEU A 409 -24.10 -22.89 -32.69
N ALA A 410 -25.30 -23.40 -33.01
CA ALA A 410 -25.58 -24.84 -33.09
C ALA A 410 -24.73 -25.54 -34.17
N ASP A 411 -24.60 -24.94 -35.36
CA ASP A 411 -23.76 -25.47 -36.45
C ASP A 411 -22.28 -25.52 -36.03
N LYS A 412 -21.81 -24.53 -35.28
CA LYS A 412 -20.43 -24.51 -34.70
C LYS A 412 -20.26 -25.59 -33.64
N GLU A 413 -21.22 -25.74 -32.73
CA GLU A 413 -21.17 -26.75 -31.69
C GLU A 413 -21.19 -28.16 -32.28
N GLN A 414 -21.97 -28.39 -33.34
CA GLN A 414 -21.95 -29.65 -34.08
C GLN A 414 -20.61 -29.92 -34.78
N ARG A 415 -19.97 -28.84 -35.31
CA ARG A 415 -18.66 -28.95 -36.03
C ARG A 415 -17.49 -29.17 -35.10
N TYR A 416 -17.42 -28.47 -33.95
CA TYR A 416 -16.26 -28.50 -33.05
C TYR A 416 -16.45 -29.39 -31.82
N GLY A 417 -17.68 -29.73 -31.49
CA GLY A 417 -18.07 -30.46 -30.29
C GLY A 417 -18.25 -29.53 -29.06
N THR A 418 -19.14 -29.94 -28.16
CA THR A 418 -19.53 -29.18 -26.97
C THR A 418 -18.35 -28.74 -26.09
N PRO A 419 -17.31 -29.58 -25.80
CA PRO A 419 -16.20 -29.12 -24.94
C PRO A 419 -15.40 -27.95 -25.53
N ILE A 420 -15.16 -27.99 -26.85
CA ILE A 420 -14.44 -26.92 -27.53
C ILE A 420 -15.29 -25.66 -27.59
N MET A 421 -16.60 -25.80 -27.83
CA MET A 421 -17.52 -24.65 -27.86
C MET A 421 -17.57 -23.95 -26.51
N ARG A 422 -17.69 -24.66 -25.38
CA ARG A 422 -17.64 -24.09 -24.03
C ARG A 422 -16.31 -23.32 -23.77
N GLU A 423 -15.19 -23.87 -24.26
CA GLU A 423 -13.91 -23.18 -24.12
C GLU A 423 -13.79 -21.92 -25.01
N LEU A 424 -14.37 -21.94 -26.22
CA LEU A 424 -14.45 -20.75 -27.09
C LEU A 424 -15.28 -19.65 -26.47
N GLU A 425 -16.44 -19.95 -25.89
CA GLU A 425 -17.29 -19.02 -25.19
C GLU A 425 -16.51 -18.33 -24.07
N ARG A 426 -15.79 -19.09 -23.24
CA ARG A 426 -14.95 -18.56 -22.15
C ARG A 426 -13.85 -17.65 -22.66
N ILE A 427 -13.11 -18.08 -23.68
CA ILE A 427 -12.00 -17.30 -24.25
C ILE A 427 -12.51 -15.99 -24.85
N CYS A 428 -13.62 -16.03 -25.61
CA CYS A 428 -14.21 -14.85 -26.22
C CYS A 428 -14.64 -13.85 -25.16
N LEU A 429 -15.37 -14.31 -24.12
CA LEU A 429 -15.86 -13.44 -23.05
C LEU A 429 -14.69 -12.86 -22.23
N LEU A 430 -13.74 -13.68 -21.77
CA LEU A 430 -12.60 -13.21 -20.99
C LEU A 430 -11.77 -12.18 -21.75
N LYS A 431 -11.51 -12.42 -23.04
CA LYS A 431 -10.72 -11.52 -23.86
C LYS A 431 -11.37 -10.14 -24.03
N CYS A 432 -12.70 -10.11 -24.20
CA CYS A 432 -13.45 -8.87 -24.30
C CYS A 432 -13.52 -8.15 -22.96
N VAL A 433 -13.84 -8.87 -21.87
CA VAL A 433 -13.91 -8.31 -20.52
C VAL A 433 -12.56 -7.72 -20.12
N ASP A 434 -11.46 -8.46 -20.24
CA ASP A 434 -10.14 -8.01 -19.80
C ASP A 434 -9.71 -6.72 -20.53
N ARG A 435 -9.94 -6.66 -21.84
CA ARG A 435 -9.58 -5.48 -22.64
C ARG A 435 -10.44 -4.26 -22.27
N MET A 436 -11.76 -4.40 -22.30
CA MET A 436 -12.67 -3.28 -22.10
C MET A 436 -12.66 -2.78 -20.66
N TRP A 437 -12.43 -3.67 -19.70
CA TRP A 437 -12.26 -3.29 -18.31
C TRP A 437 -11.00 -2.43 -18.10
N MET A 438 -9.89 -2.77 -18.75
CA MET A 438 -8.66 -1.94 -18.70
C MET A 438 -8.90 -0.55 -19.29
N ASP A 439 -9.52 -0.49 -20.49
CA ASP A 439 -9.87 0.76 -21.14
C ASP A 439 -10.84 1.60 -20.26
N HIS A 440 -11.78 0.94 -19.57
CA HIS A 440 -12.72 1.61 -18.66
C HIS A 440 -12.04 2.20 -17.42
N ILE A 441 -11.08 1.49 -16.82
CA ILE A 441 -10.29 2.02 -15.69
C ILE A 441 -9.59 3.31 -16.09
N ASP A 442 -8.96 3.33 -17.27
CA ASP A 442 -8.26 4.52 -17.78
C ASP A 442 -9.24 5.68 -18.03
N ASN A 443 -10.40 5.39 -18.62
CA ASN A 443 -11.44 6.38 -18.85
C ASN A 443 -11.99 6.96 -17.54
N MET A 444 -12.22 6.14 -16.52
CA MET A 444 -12.67 6.58 -15.20
C MET A 444 -11.62 7.42 -14.48
N ASP A 445 -10.33 7.13 -14.68
CA ASP A 445 -9.26 7.97 -14.12
C ASP A 445 -9.21 9.35 -14.81
N GLN A 446 -9.38 9.39 -16.13
CA GLN A 446 -9.50 10.66 -16.88
C GLN A 446 -10.73 11.46 -16.44
N LEU A 447 -11.89 10.80 -16.25
CA LEU A 447 -13.09 11.45 -15.73
C LEU A 447 -12.83 12.06 -14.35
N ARG A 448 -12.16 11.32 -13.45
CA ARG A 448 -11.81 11.80 -12.10
C ARG A 448 -10.96 13.05 -12.13
N GLN A 449 -9.99 13.14 -13.06
CA GLN A 449 -9.13 14.32 -13.20
C GLN A 449 -9.91 15.56 -13.67
N GLY A 450 -10.90 15.37 -14.55
CA GLY A 450 -11.70 16.47 -15.12
C GLY A 450 -12.90 16.88 -14.29
N ILE A 451 -13.48 16.00 -13.50
CA ILE A 451 -14.79 16.20 -12.86
C ILE A 451 -14.80 17.32 -11.82
N ALA A 452 -13.66 17.63 -11.21
CA ALA A 452 -13.52 18.72 -10.24
C ALA A 452 -13.97 20.09 -10.80
N LEU A 453 -13.86 20.28 -12.13
CA LEU A 453 -14.30 21.51 -12.78
C LEU A 453 -15.83 21.71 -12.73
N ARG A 454 -16.60 20.64 -12.55
CA ARG A 454 -18.08 20.71 -12.38
C ARG A 454 -18.47 21.47 -11.11
N GLY A 455 -17.58 21.52 -10.11
CA GLY A 455 -17.77 22.30 -8.89
C GLY A 455 -17.98 23.80 -9.14
N TYR A 456 -17.40 24.37 -10.21
CA TYR A 456 -17.65 25.76 -10.60
C TYR A 456 -19.10 25.99 -11.04
N GLY A 457 -19.80 24.96 -11.52
CA GLY A 457 -21.21 24.98 -11.86
C GLY A 457 -22.16 24.66 -10.70
N GLN A 458 -21.69 24.74 -9.45
CA GLN A 458 -22.44 24.42 -8.22
C GLN A 458 -22.95 22.97 -8.15
N LYS A 459 -22.35 22.05 -8.92
CA LYS A 459 -22.65 20.63 -8.86
C LYS A 459 -21.64 19.93 -7.96
N ASP A 460 -22.09 18.91 -7.20
CA ASP A 460 -21.19 18.08 -6.42
C ASP A 460 -20.37 17.17 -7.36
N PRO A 461 -19.03 17.33 -7.43
CA PRO A 461 -18.20 16.53 -8.32
C PRO A 461 -18.30 15.02 -8.08
N VAL A 462 -18.55 14.59 -6.84
CA VAL A 462 -18.69 13.16 -6.51
C VAL A 462 -19.97 12.58 -7.08
N VAL A 463 -21.07 13.35 -7.03
CA VAL A 463 -22.35 12.94 -7.59
C VAL A 463 -22.29 12.86 -9.11
N GLU A 464 -21.69 13.88 -9.76
CA GLU A 464 -21.50 13.87 -11.22
C GLU A 464 -20.60 12.72 -11.66
N TYR A 465 -19.49 12.45 -10.91
CA TYR A 465 -18.63 11.30 -11.18
C TYR A 465 -19.37 9.96 -11.11
N ARG A 466 -20.28 9.82 -10.13
CA ARG A 466 -21.10 8.61 -10.00
C ARG A 466 -22.05 8.44 -11.19
N ILE A 467 -22.71 9.51 -11.61
CA ILE A 467 -23.67 9.48 -12.74
C ILE A 467 -22.93 9.17 -14.04
N GLU A 468 -21.93 9.97 -14.41
CA GLU A 468 -21.16 9.76 -15.64
C GLU A 468 -20.43 8.41 -15.64
N GLY A 469 -19.88 8.00 -14.48
CA GLY A 469 -19.23 6.71 -14.33
C GLY A 469 -20.16 5.52 -14.45
N PHE A 470 -21.44 5.66 -14.06
CA PHE A 470 -22.45 4.63 -14.26
C PHE A 470 -22.80 4.50 -15.75
N ASP A 471 -23.03 5.62 -16.43
CA ASP A 471 -23.32 5.65 -17.87
C ASP A 471 -22.15 5.03 -18.69
N MET A 472 -20.93 5.35 -18.33
CA MET A 472 -19.72 4.78 -18.96
C MET A 472 -19.59 3.27 -18.69
N PHE A 473 -19.97 2.81 -17.51
CA PHE A 473 -19.96 1.40 -17.14
C PHE A 473 -20.99 0.61 -17.93
N ASP A 474 -22.21 1.12 -18.06
CA ASP A 474 -23.27 0.50 -18.86
C ASP A 474 -22.86 0.40 -20.34
N GLN A 475 -22.29 1.45 -20.92
CA GLN A 475 -21.77 1.44 -22.28
C GLN A 475 -20.65 0.39 -22.45
N MET A 476 -19.77 0.24 -21.46
CA MET A 476 -18.75 -0.80 -21.47
C MET A 476 -19.36 -2.20 -21.44
N VAL A 477 -20.35 -2.44 -20.59
CA VAL A 477 -21.04 -3.73 -20.49
C VAL A 477 -21.72 -4.10 -21.81
N ASP A 478 -22.40 -3.16 -22.44
CA ASP A 478 -23.01 -3.33 -23.76
C ASP A 478 -21.96 -3.65 -24.83
N SER A 479 -20.83 -2.95 -24.80
CA SER A 479 -19.71 -3.21 -25.71
C SER A 479 -19.08 -4.59 -25.49
N ILE A 480 -18.99 -5.07 -24.23
CA ILE A 480 -18.53 -6.43 -23.91
C ILE A 480 -19.50 -7.46 -24.52
N ARG A 481 -20.83 -7.26 -24.34
CA ARG A 481 -21.87 -8.14 -24.89
C ARG A 481 -21.74 -8.25 -26.42
N GLU A 482 -21.74 -7.11 -27.10
CA GLU A 482 -21.65 -7.06 -28.57
C GLU A 482 -20.36 -7.73 -29.07
N SER A 483 -19.21 -7.31 -28.51
CA SER A 483 -17.91 -7.81 -28.98
C SER A 483 -17.71 -9.30 -28.68
N SER A 484 -18.22 -9.81 -27.56
CA SER A 484 -18.13 -11.22 -27.20
C SER A 484 -18.93 -12.08 -28.15
N ILE A 485 -20.19 -11.68 -28.44
CA ILE A 485 -21.05 -12.38 -29.38
C ILE A 485 -20.50 -12.29 -30.80
N LYS A 486 -20.11 -11.13 -31.27
CA LYS A 486 -19.51 -10.95 -32.57
C LYS A 486 -18.26 -11.81 -32.75
N MET A 487 -17.38 -11.83 -31.75
CA MET A 487 -16.18 -12.69 -31.76
C MET A 487 -16.58 -14.17 -31.81
N LEU A 488 -17.54 -14.62 -31.00
CA LEU A 488 -17.99 -16.01 -30.96
C LEU A 488 -18.62 -16.46 -32.29
N LEU A 489 -19.43 -15.59 -32.92
CA LEU A 489 -20.08 -15.89 -34.20
C LEU A 489 -19.11 -15.83 -35.39
N THR A 490 -18.00 -15.08 -35.31
CA THR A 490 -17.04 -14.95 -36.42
C THR A 490 -15.81 -15.85 -36.30
N ILE A 491 -15.44 -16.30 -35.09
CA ILE A 491 -14.21 -17.09 -34.87
C ILE A 491 -14.28 -18.42 -35.58
N GLU A 492 -13.20 -18.80 -36.24
CA GLU A 492 -13.01 -20.14 -36.83
C GLU A 492 -11.78 -20.80 -36.24
N VAL A 493 -11.94 -22.04 -35.81
CA VAL A 493 -10.83 -22.84 -35.26
C VAL A 493 -10.10 -23.54 -36.43
N ARG A 494 -8.86 -23.13 -36.68
CA ARG A 494 -8.00 -23.78 -37.66
C ARG A 494 -7.28 -24.95 -37.01
N GLY A 495 -7.50 -26.15 -37.52
CA GLY A 495 -6.81 -27.39 -37.10
C GLY A 495 -7.41 -28.05 -35.88
N ALA A 496 -8.69 -28.40 -35.94
CA ALA A 496 -9.35 -29.21 -34.91
C ALA A 496 -8.79 -30.64 -34.89
N GLY A 497 -7.64 -30.81 -34.26
CA GLY A 497 -7.22 -32.13 -33.73
C GLY A 497 -7.97 -32.38 -32.43
N THR A 498 -8.59 -33.49 -32.33
CA THR A 498 -9.59 -34.02 -31.40
C THR A 498 -9.22 -34.05 -29.89
N ALA A 499 -8.45 -33.14 -29.35
CA ALA A 499 -8.14 -33.09 -27.91
C ALA A 499 -8.36 -31.70 -27.35
N ALA A 500 -9.39 -31.54 -26.54
CA ALA A 500 -9.52 -30.35 -25.69
C ALA A 500 -8.28 -30.23 -24.77
N PRO A 501 -7.67 -29.07 -24.62
CA PRO A 501 -6.54 -28.89 -23.71
C PRO A 501 -7.00 -29.19 -22.27
N LYS A 502 -6.37 -30.20 -21.63
CA LYS A 502 -6.55 -30.45 -20.21
C LYS A 502 -6.00 -29.23 -19.45
N ARG A 503 -6.87 -28.46 -18.86
CA ARG A 503 -6.47 -27.43 -17.88
C ARG A 503 -5.92 -28.13 -16.65
N GLU A 504 -4.63 -27.96 -16.38
CA GLU A 504 -4.10 -28.15 -15.04
C GLU A 504 -4.44 -26.91 -14.22
N GLN A 505 -5.11 -27.12 -13.10
CA GLN A 505 -5.32 -26.06 -12.12
C GLN A 505 -3.96 -25.61 -11.57
N VAL A 506 -3.45 -24.49 -12.05
CA VAL A 506 -2.16 -23.92 -11.64
C VAL A 506 -2.26 -23.22 -10.27
N ALA A 507 -3.44 -22.92 -9.78
CA ALA A 507 -3.67 -22.38 -8.44
C ALA A 507 -4.92 -23.00 -7.82
N LYS A 508 -4.74 -23.73 -6.73
CA LYS A 508 -5.84 -24.00 -5.81
C LYS A 508 -6.13 -22.71 -5.03
N PRO A 509 -7.39 -22.30 -4.84
CA PRO A 509 -7.69 -21.22 -3.93
C PRO A 509 -7.31 -21.68 -2.52
N THR A 510 -6.16 -21.24 -2.01
CA THR A 510 -5.83 -21.34 -0.59
C THR A 510 -6.64 -20.28 0.12
N GLY A 511 -7.87 -20.63 0.43
CA GLY A 511 -8.70 -19.92 1.42
C GLY A 511 -8.33 -20.33 2.84
N GLU A 512 -7.04 -20.32 3.15
CA GLU A 512 -6.57 -20.44 4.53
C GLU A 512 -5.55 -19.34 4.78
N GLY A 513 -5.83 -18.56 5.80
CA GLY A 513 -4.97 -17.48 6.25
C GLY A 513 -3.55 -17.98 6.47
N PHE A 514 -2.61 -17.15 6.16
CA PHE A 514 -1.19 -17.32 6.42
C PHE A 514 -0.97 -17.71 7.89
N VAL A 515 -0.73 -18.98 8.13
CA VAL A 515 -0.17 -19.51 9.38
C VAL A 515 1.29 -19.88 9.05
N PRO A 516 2.28 -19.21 9.64
CA PRO A 516 3.66 -19.65 9.49
C PRO A 516 3.87 -20.88 10.39
N GLY A 517 4.21 -22.01 9.81
CA GLY A 517 4.73 -23.12 10.60
C GLY A 517 4.44 -24.50 10.07
N ASN A 518 5.51 -25.19 9.82
CA ASN A 518 5.79 -26.62 9.68
C ASN A 518 5.83 -27.20 8.29
N GLY A 519 7.07 -27.44 7.91
CA GLY A 519 7.50 -28.24 6.78
C GLY A 519 7.20 -29.71 6.95
N ALA A 520 6.98 -30.36 5.81
CA ALA A 520 7.19 -31.79 5.65
C ALA A 520 8.02 -32.03 4.38
N PRO A 521 8.91 -33.02 4.37
CA PRO A 521 9.97 -33.14 3.37
C PRO A 521 9.55 -33.95 2.14
N GLY A 522 10.03 -33.52 0.98
CA GLY A 522 10.26 -34.40 -0.15
C GLY A 522 9.42 -34.21 -1.40
N ALA A 523 9.88 -33.33 -2.29
CA ALA A 523 9.75 -33.53 -3.74
C ALA A 523 10.97 -32.90 -4.43
N LYS A 524 11.69 -33.73 -5.17
CA LYS A 524 12.92 -33.41 -5.91
C LYS A 524 12.69 -32.37 -6.99
N GLY A 525 13.69 -31.49 -7.13
CA GLY A 525 13.80 -30.28 -7.86
C GLY A 525 13.40 -30.27 -9.33
N ALA A 526 12.81 -29.15 -9.72
CA ALA A 526 12.89 -28.58 -11.05
C ALA A 526 13.89 -27.40 -11.02
N PRO A 527 14.66 -27.16 -12.08
CA PRO A 527 15.74 -26.17 -12.05
C PRO A 527 15.20 -24.75 -11.92
N LYS A 528 15.69 -24.03 -10.93
CA LYS A 528 15.45 -22.59 -10.74
C LYS A 528 15.98 -21.84 -11.95
N GLY A 529 15.07 -21.21 -12.72
CA GLY A 529 15.44 -20.24 -13.73
C GLY A 529 16.25 -19.12 -13.07
N GLN A 530 17.44 -18.86 -13.60
CA GLN A 530 18.28 -17.76 -13.14
C GLN A 530 17.56 -16.42 -13.37
N PRO A 531 17.66 -15.44 -12.47
CA PRO A 531 17.10 -14.13 -12.68
C PRO A 531 17.74 -13.48 -13.90
N ILE A 532 16.90 -12.98 -14.82
CA ILE A 532 17.35 -12.23 -15.99
C ILE A 532 18.05 -10.97 -15.48
N ARG A 533 19.37 -10.92 -15.57
CA ARG A 533 20.15 -9.71 -15.34
C ARG A 533 19.89 -8.76 -16.50
N VAL A 534 19.11 -7.71 -16.27
CA VAL A 534 19.03 -6.58 -17.18
C VAL A 534 20.37 -5.84 -17.12
N ILE A 535 21.20 -6.03 -18.12
CA ILE A 535 22.47 -5.29 -18.26
C ILE A 535 22.09 -3.87 -18.68
N LYS A 536 22.28 -2.90 -17.79
CA LYS A 536 22.17 -1.48 -18.13
C LYS A 536 23.38 -1.08 -19.00
N ILE A 537 23.15 -0.93 -20.28
CA ILE A 537 24.18 -0.51 -21.25
C ILE A 537 24.28 1.02 -21.22
N GLY A 538 25.46 1.52 -20.94
CA GLY A 538 25.74 2.95 -20.94
C GLY A 538 25.77 3.55 -22.36
N ARG A 539 25.45 4.82 -22.50
CA ARG A 539 25.38 5.54 -23.78
C ARG A 539 26.67 5.46 -24.62
N ASN A 540 27.82 5.28 -23.98
CA ASN A 540 29.15 5.18 -24.63
C ASN A 540 29.69 3.74 -24.70
N ASP A 541 29.00 2.74 -24.19
CA ASP A 541 29.42 1.35 -24.25
C ASP A 541 29.24 0.76 -25.65
N PRO A 542 30.01 -0.26 -26.03
CA PRO A 542 29.85 -0.93 -27.31
C PRO A 542 28.47 -1.61 -27.40
N CYS A 543 27.81 -1.50 -28.55
CA CYS A 543 26.54 -2.13 -28.79
C CYS A 543 26.64 -3.66 -28.79
N PRO A 544 25.76 -4.41 -28.12
CA PRO A 544 25.79 -5.88 -28.07
C PRO A 544 25.57 -6.58 -29.40
N CYS A 545 25.15 -5.85 -30.44
CA CYS A 545 24.99 -6.38 -31.81
C CYS A 545 26.32 -6.80 -32.49
N GLY A 546 27.48 -6.57 -31.86
CA GLY A 546 28.78 -6.92 -32.43
C GLY A 546 29.32 -5.96 -33.50
N SER A 547 28.63 -4.85 -33.75
CA SER A 547 29.07 -3.86 -34.78
C SER A 547 30.31 -3.04 -34.40
N GLY A 548 30.78 -3.13 -33.16
CA GLY A 548 31.89 -2.32 -32.62
C GLY A 548 31.56 -0.83 -32.43
N LEU A 549 30.35 -0.40 -32.77
CA LEU A 549 29.89 0.98 -32.58
C LEU A 549 29.41 1.21 -31.15
N LYS A 550 29.60 2.43 -30.64
CA LYS A 550 29.03 2.84 -29.35
C LYS A 550 27.49 2.81 -29.39
N TRP A 551 26.85 2.44 -28.30
CA TRP A 551 25.38 2.33 -28.17
C TRP A 551 24.64 3.50 -28.82
N LYS A 552 25.05 4.75 -28.54
CA LYS A 552 24.43 5.98 -29.11
C LYS A 552 24.60 6.17 -30.60
N LYS A 553 25.50 5.43 -31.27
CA LYS A 553 25.78 5.56 -32.71
C LYS A 553 25.37 4.31 -33.51
N CYS A 554 24.84 3.28 -32.84
CA CYS A 554 24.40 2.07 -33.49
C CYS A 554 22.92 2.17 -33.87
N THR A 555 22.57 1.78 -35.07
CA THR A 555 21.21 1.78 -35.62
C THR A 555 20.68 0.36 -35.89
N CYS A 556 21.18 -0.64 -35.15
CA CYS A 556 20.77 -2.02 -35.35
C CYS A 556 19.29 -2.23 -34.91
N ALA A 557 18.47 -2.83 -35.78
CA ALA A 557 17.05 -3.07 -35.55
C ALA A 557 16.78 -4.00 -34.35
N GLN A 558 17.78 -4.81 -33.95
CA GLN A 558 17.63 -5.80 -32.87
C GLN A 558 17.61 -5.17 -31.46
N TYR A 559 18.33 -4.05 -31.24
CA TYR A 559 18.45 -3.39 -29.95
C TYR A 559 17.99 -1.91 -29.97
N HIS A 560 17.75 -1.34 -31.15
CA HIS A 560 17.24 0.02 -31.39
C HIS A 560 16.02 -0.04 -32.31
N PRO A 561 14.86 -0.57 -31.87
CA PRO A 561 13.68 -0.74 -32.75
C PRO A 561 13.05 0.59 -33.21
N ASN A 562 13.39 1.70 -32.57
CA ASN A 562 12.85 3.02 -32.92
C ASN A 562 13.97 3.98 -33.29
N GLY A 563 14.75 3.74 -34.36
CA GLY A 563 15.81 4.59 -34.89
C GLY A 563 16.28 5.75 -33.98
N SER A 564 17.56 5.94 -33.81
CA SER A 564 18.15 6.99 -32.99
C SER A 564 17.51 8.37 -33.25
N ASP A 565 16.63 8.84 -32.35
CA ASP A 565 16.29 10.25 -32.25
C ASP A 565 17.53 11.02 -31.77
N GLY A 566 18.27 11.57 -32.72
CA GLY A 566 19.20 12.66 -32.54
C GLY A 566 18.40 13.94 -32.36
N GLY A 567 18.09 14.28 -31.09
CA GLY A 567 17.51 15.55 -30.67
C GLY A 567 18.48 16.22 -29.70
N GLU A 568 19.18 17.26 -30.20
CA GLU A 568 19.78 18.29 -29.36
C GLU A 568 18.72 18.92 -28.44
N GLN A 569 18.94 18.87 -27.16
CA GLN A 569 18.99 20.01 -26.23
C GLN A 569 19.41 19.50 -24.84
#